data_85086a453dcf915d3fed0499f5618836
#
_entry.id   85086a453dcf915d3fed0499f5618836
#
_cell.length_a   1.000
_cell.length_b   1.000
_cell.length_c   1.000
_cell.angle_alpha   90.00
_cell.angle_beta   90.00
_cell.angle_gamma   90.00
#
_symmetry.space_group_name_H-M   'P 1'
#
loop_
_entity.id
_entity.type
_entity.pdbx_description
1 polymer ?
#
loop_
_entity_poly.entity_id
_entity_poly.type
_entity_poly.pdbx_seq_one_letter_code
_entity_poly.pdbx_strand_id
1 'polypeptide(L)'
;MDYIITTEQLTKKYKNFISVNNVSLHIRKGSIYGFLGPNGAGKSTTMKMLLGLTAPTKGSFTIDGKQFPNDRIAILKEIGSFIEAPSFYANLTGRENLDIIRRILGLAKADVEDALELVGLTEFGDRLAKKYSLGMKQRLGLAGALLGRPPILILDEPTNGLDPSGIHEIRNLVKSLPSLYDCTVLISSHMLSE
;
A
#
# COMPACT_ATOMS: atom_id res chain seq x y z
N MET A 1 23.54 7.91 2.82
CA MET A 1 22.54 6.87 2.48
C MET A 1 21.18 7.53 2.60
N ASP A 2 20.38 7.47 1.53
CA ASP A 2 19.12 8.20 1.47
C ASP A 2 17.99 7.29 1.93
N TYR A 3 17.55 7.48 3.20
CA TYR A 3 16.40 6.77 3.76
C TYR A 3 15.14 7.60 3.54
N ILE A 4 14.15 7.00 2.88
CA ILE A 4 12.87 7.68 2.62
C ILE A 4 11.86 7.51 3.76
N ILE A 5 11.95 6.40 4.51
CA ILE A 5 11.14 6.18 5.71
C ILE A 5 12.09 5.85 6.86
N THR A 6 12.00 6.58 7.96
CA THR A 6 12.70 6.26 9.21
C THR A 6 11.73 6.26 10.36
N THR A 7 11.88 5.28 11.27
CA THR A 7 11.15 5.26 12.53
C THR A 7 12.11 5.13 13.70
N GLU A 8 11.84 5.81 14.80
CA GLU A 8 12.63 5.79 16.01
C GLU A 8 11.77 5.29 17.16
N GLN A 9 12.10 4.10 17.68
CA GLN A 9 11.47 3.48 18.86
C GLN A 9 9.93 3.48 18.79
N LEU A 10 9.38 3.27 17.59
CA LEU A 10 7.96 3.34 17.33
C LEU A 10 7.22 2.29 18.15
N THR A 11 6.27 2.73 18.97
CA THR A 11 5.54 1.86 19.89
C THR A 11 4.05 2.16 19.83
N LYS A 12 3.24 1.08 19.76
CA LYS A 12 1.78 1.18 19.87
C LYS A 12 1.26 0.26 20.96
N LYS A 13 0.61 0.87 21.96
CA LYS A 13 -0.06 0.16 23.04
C LYS A 13 -1.56 0.41 22.98
N TYR A 14 -2.35 -0.65 23.05
CA TYR A 14 -3.81 -0.63 23.20
C TYR A 14 -4.17 -1.16 24.58
N LYS A 15 -4.62 -0.31 25.50
CA LYS A 15 -4.93 -0.69 26.89
C LYS A 15 -3.79 -1.52 27.50
N ASN A 16 -3.98 -2.83 27.61
CA ASN A 16 -3.02 -3.76 28.24
C ASN A 16 -2.18 -4.56 27.23
N PHE A 17 -2.38 -4.33 25.92
CA PHE A 17 -1.68 -5.05 24.87
C PHE A 17 -0.73 -4.12 24.11
N ILE A 18 0.52 -4.56 23.93
CA ILE A 18 1.52 -3.85 23.10
C ILE A 18 1.52 -4.51 21.73
N SER A 19 0.99 -3.82 20.73
CA SER A 19 0.92 -4.29 19.34
C SER A 19 2.24 -4.08 18.59
N VAL A 20 2.92 -2.97 18.85
CA VAL A 20 4.24 -2.64 18.29
C VAL A 20 5.12 -2.17 19.42
N ASN A 21 6.31 -2.74 19.55
CA ASN A 21 7.21 -2.45 20.65
C ASN A 21 8.59 -2.01 20.15
N ASN A 22 8.89 -0.72 20.28
CA ASN A 22 10.22 -0.15 20.08
C ASN A 22 10.83 -0.46 18.68
N VAL A 23 10.05 -0.30 17.61
CA VAL A 23 10.47 -0.59 16.24
C VAL A 23 11.19 0.59 15.62
N SER A 24 12.44 0.37 15.19
CA SER A 24 13.23 1.34 14.44
C SER A 24 13.53 0.78 13.04
N LEU A 25 13.06 1.49 12.01
CA LEU A 25 13.19 1.11 10.60
C LEU A 25 13.98 2.17 9.84
N HIS A 26 14.74 1.73 8.85
CA HIS A 26 15.47 2.60 7.93
C HIS A 26 15.28 2.04 6.51
N ILE A 27 14.30 2.57 5.78
CA ILE A 27 13.94 2.12 4.44
C ILE A 27 14.61 3.02 3.41
N ARG A 28 15.42 2.42 2.54
CA ARG A 28 16.14 3.16 1.47
C ARG A 28 15.19 3.53 0.34
N LYS A 29 15.41 4.71 -0.22
CA LYS A 29 14.72 5.16 -1.44
C LYS A 29 14.94 4.15 -2.59
N GLY A 30 13.89 3.89 -3.39
CA GLY A 30 13.94 3.00 -4.55
C GLY A 30 14.10 1.52 -4.20
N SER A 31 13.92 1.12 -2.93
CA SER A 31 14.01 -0.29 -2.50
C SER A 31 12.64 -0.93 -2.28
N ILE A 32 12.63 -2.26 -2.30
CA ILE A 32 11.53 -3.06 -1.76
C ILE A 32 11.92 -3.51 -0.37
N TYR A 33 11.13 -3.14 0.62
CA TYR A 33 11.34 -3.53 2.01
C TYR A 33 10.24 -4.49 2.46
N GLY A 34 10.61 -5.74 2.71
CA GLY A 34 9.72 -6.79 3.20
C GLY A 34 9.57 -6.75 4.72
N PHE A 35 8.35 -6.55 5.21
CA PHE A 35 8.01 -6.59 6.63
C PHE A 35 7.41 -7.95 6.96
N LEU A 36 8.28 -8.91 7.26
CA LEU A 36 7.93 -10.32 7.44
C LEU A 36 7.61 -10.64 8.91
N GLY A 37 6.67 -11.52 9.12
CA GLY A 37 6.32 -12.02 10.45
C GLY A 37 4.93 -12.65 10.54
N PRO A 38 4.66 -13.40 11.62
CA PRO A 38 3.37 -14.05 11.81
C PRO A 38 2.23 -13.04 11.99
N ASN A 39 0.99 -13.53 11.89
CA ASN A 39 -0.19 -12.73 12.21
C ASN A 39 -0.12 -12.24 13.66
N GLY A 40 -0.47 -10.98 13.90
CA GLY A 40 -0.37 -10.35 15.21
C GLY A 40 1.01 -9.77 15.56
N ALA A 41 2.03 -9.89 14.70
CA ALA A 41 3.36 -9.33 14.92
C ALA A 41 3.43 -7.79 14.84
N GLY A 42 2.32 -7.10 14.59
CA GLY A 42 2.28 -5.64 14.54
C GLY A 42 2.54 -5.03 13.17
N LYS A 43 2.67 -5.83 12.09
CA LYS A 43 2.93 -5.36 10.71
C LYS A 43 1.91 -4.31 10.26
N SER A 44 0.64 -4.68 10.20
CA SER A 44 -0.47 -3.77 9.81
C SER A 44 -0.59 -2.56 10.73
N THR A 45 -0.35 -2.75 12.05
CA THR A 45 -0.36 -1.65 13.01
C THR A 45 0.75 -0.64 12.72
N THR A 46 1.95 -1.11 12.37
CA THR A 46 3.07 -0.23 11.98
C THR A 46 2.72 0.53 10.71
N MET A 47 2.21 -0.13 9.68
CA MET A 47 1.78 0.52 8.45
C MET A 47 0.65 1.54 8.69
N LYS A 48 -0.33 1.21 9.53
CA LYS A 48 -1.38 2.16 9.94
C LYS A 48 -0.83 3.39 10.66
N MET A 49 0.23 3.25 11.45
CA MET A 49 0.90 4.40 12.07
C MET A 49 1.58 5.29 11.02
N LEU A 50 2.30 4.69 10.06
CA LEU A 50 2.95 5.44 8.97
C LEU A 50 1.94 6.20 8.10
N LEU A 51 0.73 5.66 7.92
CA LEU A 51 -0.36 6.31 7.19
C LEU A 51 -1.19 7.27 8.05
N GLY A 52 -0.84 7.44 9.33
CA GLY A 52 -1.60 8.29 10.25
C GLY A 52 -3.03 7.82 10.53
N LEU A 53 -3.34 6.55 10.25
CA LEU A 53 -4.62 5.92 10.59
C LEU A 53 -4.72 5.61 12.09
N THR A 54 -3.57 5.49 12.77
CA THR A 54 -3.48 5.38 14.22
C THR A 54 -2.25 6.13 14.72
N ALA A 55 -2.38 6.89 15.81
CA ALA A 55 -1.26 7.59 16.39
C ALA A 55 -0.34 6.62 17.17
N PRO A 56 1.00 6.75 17.10
CA PRO A 56 1.92 6.03 17.96
C PRO A 56 1.69 6.42 19.43
N THR A 57 1.96 5.49 20.34
CA THR A 57 1.96 5.77 21.80
C THR A 57 3.29 6.38 22.23
N LYS A 58 4.39 5.96 21.58
CA LYS A 58 5.75 6.49 21.76
C LYS A 58 6.52 6.38 20.46
N GLY A 59 7.63 7.11 20.39
CA GLY A 59 8.50 7.16 19.22
C GLY A 59 8.01 8.15 18.17
N SER A 60 8.78 8.28 17.10
CA SER A 60 8.53 9.20 16.01
C SER A 60 8.85 8.53 14.67
N PHE A 61 8.44 9.15 13.58
CA PHE A 61 8.84 8.74 12.25
C PHE A 61 8.89 9.91 11.28
N THR A 62 9.70 9.78 10.25
CA THR A 62 9.77 10.70 9.13
C THR A 62 9.56 9.96 7.82
N ILE A 63 8.95 10.63 6.85
CA ILE A 63 8.76 10.14 5.49
C ILE A 63 9.20 11.24 4.55
N ASP A 64 10.18 10.94 3.70
CA ASP A 64 10.83 11.88 2.78
C ASP A 64 11.28 13.19 3.49
N GLY A 65 11.92 13.04 4.64
CA GLY A 65 12.38 14.15 5.49
C GLY A 65 11.27 14.93 6.20
N LYS A 66 10.01 14.64 5.93
CA LYS A 66 8.85 15.29 6.52
C LYS A 66 8.43 14.59 7.82
N GLN A 67 8.01 15.35 8.80
CA GLN A 67 7.69 14.85 10.14
C GLN A 67 6.19 14.74 10.37
N PHE A 68 5.74 13.56 10.80
CA PHE A 68 4.36 13.35 11.21
C PHE A 68 4.17 13.76 12.71
N PRO A 69 3.08 14.45 13.10
CA PRO A 69 1.88 14.76 12.31
C PRO A 69 1.89 16.08 11.55
N ASN A 70 2.91 16.91 11.69
CA ASN A 70 2.93 18.29 11.17
C ASN A 70 2.74 18.34 9.64
N ASP A 71 3.42 17.47 8.91
CA ASP A 71 3.42 17.43 7.45
C ASP A 71 2.46 16.38 6.88
N ARG A 72 1.46 15.95 7.67
CA ARG A 72 0.57 14.82 7.33
C ARG A 72 0.03 14.85 5.91
N ILE A 73 -0.52 15.98 5.47
CA ILE A 73 -1.15 16.10 4.15
C ILE A 73 -0.11 15.98 3.03
N ALA A 74 1.05 16.60 3.20
CA ALA A 74 2.15 16.52 2.23
C ALA A 74 2.69 15.10 2.12
N ILE A 75 2.84 14.40 3.24
CA ILE A 75 3.26 12.99 3.30
C ILE A 75 2.25 12.09 2.57
N LEU A 76 0.97 12.19 2.92
CA LEU A 76 -0.06 11.29 2.39
C LEU A 76 -0.32 11.47 0.90
N LYS A 77 -0.02 12.63 0.32
CA LYS A 77 -0.09 12.85 -1.14
C LYS A 77 0.96 12.07 -1.93
N GLU A 78 2.06 11.67 -1.28
CA GLU A 78 3.16 10.94 -1.90
C GLU A 78 3.08 9.42 -1.67
N ILE A 79 2.04 8.96 -0.97
CA ILE A 79 1.89 7.54 -0.61
C ILE A 79 0.67 6.93 -1.28
N GLY A 80 0.91 5.92 -2.11
CA GLY A 80 -0.12 4.95 -2.46
C GLY A 80 -0.21 3.87 -1.39
N SER A 81 -1.40 3.48 -1.00
CA SER A 81 -1.55 2.48 0.05
C SER A 81 -2.64 1.46 -0.25
N PHE A 82 -2.36 0.22 0.15
CA PHE A 82 -3.29 -0.89 0.14
C PHE A 82 -3.22 -1.57 1.51
N ILE A 83 -4.21 -1.29 2.37
CA ILE A 83 -4.25 -1.78 3.75
C ILE A 83 -5.56 -2.52 3.98
N GLU A 84 -5.45 -3.77 4.45
CA GLU A 84 -6.59 -4.67 4.65
C GLU A 84 -7.34 -4.99 3.34
N ALA A 85 -8.59 -5.45 3.42
CA ALA A 85 -9.38 -5.73 2.23
C ALA A 85 -9.81 -4.42 1.53
N PRO A 86 -9.65 -4.34 0.20
CA PRO A 86 -10.04 -3.14 -0.52
C PRO A 86 -11.55 -2.92 -0.44
N SER A 87 -11.95 -1.71 -0.06
CA SER A 87 -13.36 -1.29 -0.06
C SER A 87 -13.72 -0.69 -1.41
N PHE A 88 -14.66 -1.31 -2.11
CA PHE A 88 -15.15 -0.84 -3.40
C PHE A 88 -16.65 -0.56 -3.35
N TYR A 89 -17.06 0.39 -4.17
CA TYR A 89 -18.47 0.56 -4.49
C TYR A 89 -18.91 -0.61 -5.39
N ALA A 90 -19.59 -1.57 -4.81
CA ALA A 90 -19.94 -2.84 -5.46
C ALA A 90 -20.79 -2.68 -6.73
N ASN A 91 -21.58 -1.63 -6.81
CA ASN A 91 -22.45 -1.30 -7.94
C ASN A 91 -21.82 -0.39 -8.99
N LEU A 92 -20.56 -0.02 -8.81
CA LEU A 92 -19.73 0.67 -9.79
C LEU A 92 -18.81 -0.34 -10.49
N THR A 93 -18.38 0.01 -11.70
CA THR A 93 -17.38 -0.74 -12.45
C THR A 93 -15.99 -0.56 -11.82
N GLY A 94 -15.02 -1.38 -12.23
CA GLY A 94 -13.63 -1.20 -11.82
C GLY A 94 -13.10 0.17 -12.19
N ARG A 95 -13.36 0.60 -13.43
CA ARG A 95 -13.00 1.92 -13.96
C ARG A 95 -13.60 3.06 -13.15
N GLU A 96 -14.90 3.01 -12.85
CA GLU A 96 -15.58 4.03 -12.05
C GLU A 96 -15.04 4.09 -10.61
N ASN A 97 -14.71 2.96 -10.01
CA ASN A 97 -14.06 2.92 -8.69
C ASN A 97 -12.72 3.64 -8.70
N LEU A 98 -11.88 3.41 -9.72
CA LEU A 98 -10.60 4.11 -9.87
C LEU A 98 -10.81 5.60 -10.22
N ASP A 99 -11.83 5.95 -11.01
CA ASP A 99 -12.13 7.34 -11.36
C ASP A 99 -12.49 8.19 -10.13
N ILE A 100 -13.11 7.61 -9.11
CA ILE A 100 -13.34 8.30 -7.84
C ILE A 100 -12.00 8.69 -7.20
N ILE A 101 -11.06 7.75 -7.09
CA ILE A 101 -9.74 8.01 -6.49
C ILE A 101 -8.98 9.03 -7.34
N ARG A 102 -8.98 8.85 -8.66
CA ARG A 102 -8.39 9.78 -9.61
C ARG A 102 -8.86 11.22 -9.39
N ARG A 103 -10.19 11.44 -9.24
CA ARG A 103 -10.77 12.77 -9.00
C ARG A 103 -10.31 13.36 -7.68
N ILE A 104 -10.23 12.55 -6.61
CA ILE A 104 -9.74 13.00 -5.30
C ILE A 104 -8.28 13.44 -5.40
N LEU A 105 -7.46 12.74 -6.17
CA LEU A 105 -6.06 13.03 -6.37
C LEU A 105 -5.80 14.13 -7.42
N GLY A 106 -6.81 14.55 -8.18
CA GLY A 106 -6.67 15.56 -9.24
C GLY A 106 -5.91 15.09 -10.48
N LEU A 107 -5.93 13.78 -10.75
CA LEU A 107 -5.18 13.14 -11.84
C LEU A 107 -5.93 13.17 -13.19
N ALA A 108 -5.23 12.86 -14.29
CA ALA A 108 -5.81 12.76 -15.62
C ALA A 108 -6.63 11.46 -15.80
N LYS A 109 -7.55 11.44 -16.78
CA LYS A 109 -8.31 10.21 -17.08
C LYS A 109 -7.43 9.06 -17.57
N ALA A 110 -6.34 9.36 -18.25
CA ALA A 110 -5.38 8.36 -18.71
C ALA A 110 -4.78 7.56 -17.55
N ASP A 111 -4.60 8.15 -16.37
CA ASP A 111 -4.03 7.45 -15.21
C ASP A 111 -4.88 6.25 -14.76
N VAL A 112 -6.19 6.28 -15.02
CA VAL A 112 -7.08 5.14 -14.73
C VAL A 112 -6.81 3.98 -15.68
N GLU A 113 -6.63 4.27 -16.97
CA GLU A 113 -6.33 3.25 -17.99
C GLU A 113 -4.96 2.62 -17.73
N ASP A 114 -3.96 3.46 -17.47
CA ASP A 114 -2.60 3.00 -17.12
C ASP A 114 -2.63 2.08 -15.88
N ALA A 115 -3.40 2.44 -14.85
CA ALA A 115 -3.52 1.64 -13.64
C ALA A 115 -4.23 0.30 -13.89
N LEU A 116 -5.28 0.28 -14.74
CA LEU A 116 -5.97 -0.96 -15.13
C LEU A 116 -5.06 -1.88 -15.95
N GLU A 117 -4.30 -1.32 -16.89
CA GLU A 117 -3.34 -2.05 -17.70
C GLU A 117 -2.25 -2.69 -16.84
N LEU A 118 -1.68 -1.92 -15.92
CA LEU A 118 -0.60 -2.35 -15.04
C LEU A 118 -0.97 -3.58 -14.20
N VAL A 119 -2.23 -3.69 -13.78
CA VAL A 119 -2.73 -4.84 -12.99
C VAL A 119 -3.45 -5.90 -13.84
N GLY A 120 -3.48 -5.76 -15.17
CA GLY A 120 -4.12 -6.72 -16.07
C GLY A 120 -5.65 -6.74 -15.97
N LEU A 121 -6.28 -5.59 -15.73
CA LEU A 121 -7.73 -5.46 -15.61
C LEU A 121 -8.39 -4.64 -16.73
N THR A 122 -7.68 -4.27 -17.78
CA THR A 122 -8.18 -3.42 -18.87
C THR A 122 -9.49 -3.95 -19.47
N GLU A 123 -9.54 -5.23 -19.85
CA GLU A 123 -10.73 -5.87 -20.43
C GLU A 123 -11.90 -6.00 -19.46
N PHE A 124 -11.63 -5.94 -18.17
CA PHE A 124 -12.62 -6.06 -17.09
C PHE A 124 -13.01 -4.71 -16.49
N GLY A 125 -12.39 -3.61 -16.95
CA GLY A 125 -12.59 -2.27 -16.42
C GLY A 125 -14.06 -1.84 -16.32
N ASP A 126 -14.88 -2.24 -17.28
CA ASP A 126 -16.31 -1.89 -17.35
C ASP A 126 -17.25 -2.91 -16.68
N ARG A 127 -16.69 -3.96 -16.06
CA ARG A 127 -17.46 -4.93 -15.27
C ARG A 127 -17.71 -4.38 -13.87
N LEU A 128 -18.91 -4.58 -13.33
CA LEU A 128 -19.26 -4.20 -11.95
C LEU A 128 -18.34 -4.89 -10.93
N ALA A 129 -17.83 -4.15 -9.94
CA ALA A 129 -16.89 -4.66 -8.94
C ALA A 129 -17.47 -5.82 -8.10
N LYS A 130 -18.79 -5.89 -7.89
CA LYS A 130 -19.45 -7.04 -7.25
C LYS A 130 -19.28 -8.35 -8.00
N LYS A 131 -19.01 -8.31 -9.32
CA LYS A 131 -18.80 -9.49 -10.16
C LYS A 131 -17.31 -9.89 -10.27
N TYR A 132 -16.43 -9.16 -9.61
CA TYR A 132 -14.99 -9.46 -9.59
C TYR A 132 -14.73 -10.68 -8.69
N SER A 133 -13.80 -11.55 -9.14
CA SER A 133 -13.21 -12.57 -8.27
C SER A 133 -12.40 -11.91 -7.14
N LEU A 134 -12.00 -12.68 -6.14
CA LEU A 134 -11.13 -12.17 -5.07
C LEU A 134 -9.83 -11.60 -5.66
N GLY A 135 -9.17 -12.32 -6.57
CA GLY A 135 -7.95 -11.86 -7.23
C GLY A 135 -8.15 -10.58 -8.03
N MET A 136 -9.26 -10.44 -8.76
CA MET A 136 -9.57 -9.19 -9.46
C MET A 136 -9.80 -8.03 -8.49
N LYS A 137 -10.41 -8.27 -7.34
CA LYS A 137 -10.58 -7.25 -6.29
C LYS A 137 -9.23 -6.81 -5.70
N GLN A 138 -8.32 -7.76 -5.44
CA GLN A 138 -6.98 -7.46 -4.97
C GLN A 138 -6.21 -6.61 -5.99
N ARG A 139 -6.25 -6.99 -7.27
CA ARG A 139 -5.63 -6.22 -8.36
C ARG A 139 -6.24 -4.82 -8.49
N LEU A 140 -7.56 -4.67 -8.36
CA LEU A 140 -8.21 -3.36 -8.38
C LEU A 140 -7.77 -2.48 -7.19
N GLY A 141 -7.61 -3.06 -6.00
CA GLY A 141 -7.06 -2.36 -4.83
C GLY A 141 -5.63 -1.89 -5.05
N LEU A 142 -4.80 -2.76 -5.64
CA LEU A 142 -3.44 -2.41 -6.01
C LEU A 142 -3.40 -1.32 -7.10
N ALA A 143 -4.29 -1.39 -8.11
CA ALA A 143 -4.44 -0.32 -9.10
C ALA A 143 -4.76 1.02 -8.45
N GLY A 144 -5.66 1.03 -7.45
CA GLY A 144 -5.97 2.24 -6.68
C GLY A 144 -4.77 2.81 -5.93
N ALA A 145 -3.92 1.94 -5.36
CA ALA A 145 -2.69 2.35 -4.70
C ALA A 145 -1.62 2.89 -5.67
N LEU A 146 -1.63 2.40 -6.91
CA LEU A 146 -0.66 2.79 -7.96
C LEU A 146 -1.09 4.02 -8.77
N LEU A 147 -2.33 4.50 -8.59
CA LEU A 147 -2.85 5.67 -9.30
C LEU A 147 -1.94 6.89 -9.09
N GLY A 148 -1.56 7.52 -10.21
CA GLY A 148 -0.68 8.68 -10.19
C GLY A 148 0.79 8.35 -9.91
N ARG A 149 1.18 7.07 -9.89
CA ARG A 149 2.57 6.60 -9.74
C ARG A 149 3.26 7.21 -8.51
N PRO A 150 2.73 6.95 -7.30
CA PRO A 150 3.28 7.55 -6.08
C PRO A 150 4.72 7.07 -5.83
N PRO A 151 5.61 7.93 -5.30
CA PRO A 151 6.99 7.55 -5.01
C PRO A 151 7.13 6.57 -3.85
N ILE A 152 6.09 6.38 -3.05
CA ILE A 152 6.07 5.44 -1.93
C ILE A 152 4.81 4.60 -2.01
N LEU A 153 4.97 3.28 -1.87
CA LEU A 153 3.87 2.31 -1.78
C LEU A 153 3.92 1.56 -0.46
N ILE A 154 2.80 1.50 0.24
CA ILE A 154 2.63 0.71 1.46
C ILE A 154 1.54 -0.34 1.22
N LEU A 155 1.95 -1.60 1.16
CA LEU A 155 1.12 -2.74 0.78
C LEU A 155 1.03 -3.75 1.94
N ASP A 156 -0.15 -3.88 2.54
CA ASP A 156 -0.38 -4.82 3.64
C ASP A 156 -0.98 -6.13 3.11
N GLU A 157 -0.17 -7.18 3.08
CA GLU A 157 -0.51 -8.53 2.62
C GLU A 157 -1.27 -8.55 1.26
N PRO A 158 -0.72 -7.95 0.19
CA PRO A 158 -1.45 -7.77 -1.09
C PRO A 158 -1.73 -9.08 -1.82
N THR A 159 -1.12 -10.17 -1.42
CA THR A 159 -1.28 -11.52 -1.98
C THR A 159 -2.26 -12.39 -1.18
N ASN A 160 -2.78 -11.88 -0.05
CA ASN A 160 -3.61 -12.68 0.84
C ASN A 160 -4.90 -13.17 0.15
N GLY A 161 -5.15 -14.49 0.23
CA GLY A 161 -6.32 -15.12 -0.37
C GLY A 161 -6.25 -15.35 -1.88
N LEU A 162 -5.10 -15.11 -2.51
CA LEU A 162 -4.87 -15.45 -3.91
C LEU A 162 -4.45 -16.91 -4.08
N ASP A 163 -4.73 -17.45 -5.25
CA ASP A 163 -4.17 -18.72 -5.70
C ASP A 163 -2.67 -18.56 -6.07
N PRO A 164 -1.90 -19.65 -6.24
CA PRO A 164 -0.47 -19.57 -6.53
C PRO A 164 -0.13 -18.75 -7.77
N SER A 165 -0.97 -18.77 -8.80
CA SER A 165 -0.76 -17.97 -10.01
C SER A 165 -0.89 -16.47 -9.70
N GLY A 166 -1.96 -16.09 -9.01
CA GLY A 166 -2.20 -14.70 -8.59
C GLY A 166 -1.10 -14.16 -7.68
N ILE A 167 -0.60 -14.97 -6.74
CA ILE A 167 0.55 -14.62 -5.90
C ILE A 167 1.78 -14.31 -6.78
N HIS A 168 2.08 -15.20 -7.73
CA HIS A 168 3.23 -15.02 -8.63
C HIS A 168 3.13 -13.74 -9.46
N GLU A 169 1.96 -13.44 -10.00
CA GLU A 169 1.72 -12.24 -10.80
C GLU A 169 1.87 -10.95 -9.99
N ILE A 170 1.25 -10.87 -8.80
CA ILE A 170 1.39 -9.71 -7.91
C ILE A 170 2.83 -9.52 -7.46
N ARG A 171 3.53 -10.61 -7.14
CA ARG A 171 4.96 -10.57 -6.79
C ARG A 171 5.81 -9.99 -7.91
N ASN A 172 5.61 -10.46 -9.14
CA ASN A 172 6.35 -9.98 -10.31
C ASN A 172 6.07 -8.50 -10.55
N LEU A 173 4.80 -8.09 -10.44
CA LEU A 173 4.42 -6.69 -10.55
C LEU A 173 5.14 -5.85 -9.48
N VAL A 174 5.05 -6.21 -8.20
CA VAL A 174 5.68 -5.47 -7.11
C VAL A 174 7.20 -5.37 -7.30
N LYS A 175 7.86 -6.45 -7.75
CA LYS A 175 9.30 -6.46 -8.03
C LYS A 175 9.70 -5.51 -9.15
N SER A 176 8.85 -5.28 -10.13
CA SER A 176 9.13 -4.39 -11.25
C SER A 176 8.94 -2.89 -10.92
N LEU A 177 8.13 -2.56 -9.90
CA LEU A 177 7.73 -1.18 -9.61
C LEU A 177 8.91 -0.22 -9.36
N PRO A 178 9.94 -0.56 -8.54
CA PRO A 178 11.07 0.35 -8.34
C PRO A 178 11.80 0.71 -9.63
N SER A 179 11.99 -0.27 -10.52
CA SER A 179 12.68 -0.05 -11.80
C SER A 179 11.83 0.72 -12.80
N LEU A 180 10.50 0.55 -12.77
CA LEU A 180 9.57 1.20 -13.70
C LEU A 180 9.24 2.64 -13.30
N TYR A 181 9.15 2.92 -11.99
CA TYR A 181 8.60 4.19 -11.50
C TYR A 181 9.46 4.88 -10.43
N ASP A 182 10.69 4.40 -10.17
CA ASP A 182 11.58 4.93 -9.10
C ASP A 182 10.86 5.01 -7.75
N CYS A 183 9.96 4.05 -7.47
CA CYS A 183 9.20 4.03 -6.24
C CYS A 183 9.83 3.14 -5.16
N THR A 184 9.54 3.46 -3.91
CA THR A 184 9.92 2.64 -2.75
C THR A 184 8.72 1.84 -2.30
N VAL A 185 8.87 0.55 -2.07
CA VAL A 185 7.78 -0.33 -1.66
C VAL A 185 8.03 -0.86 -0.26
N LEU A 186 7.11 -0.60 0.66
CA LEU A 186 7.00 -1.29 1.94
C LEU A 186 5.87 -2.31 1.84
N ILE A 187 6.20 -3.59 1.91
CA ILE A 187 5.24 -4.69 1.78
C ILE A 187 5.26 -5.58 3.01
N SER A 188 4.11 -5.93 3.56
CA SER A 188 4.01 -6.96 4.58
C SER A 188 3.67 -8.32 3.97
N SER A 189 4.23 -9.37 4.57
CA SER A 189 3.85 -10.75 4.29
C SER A 189 3.96 -11.60 5.55
N HIS A 190 3.14 -12.63 5.63
CA HIS A 190 3.26 -13.69 6.64
C HIS A 190 3.99 -14.92 6.09
N MET A 191 4.27 -14.97 4.79
CA MET A 191 4.98 -16.07 4.13
C MET A 191 6.41 -15.65 3.75
N LEU A 192 7.40 -16.46 4.17
CA LEU A 192 8.82 -16.23 3.84
C LEU A 192 9.15 -16.44 2.36
N SER A 193 8.27 -17.10 1.62
CA SER A 193 8.45 -17.39 0.18
C SER A 193 7.96 -16.24 -0.72
N GLU A 194 7.37 -15.22 -0.18
CA GLU A 194 6.96 -13.99 -0.88
C GLU A 194 8.07 -12.94 -0.85
#